data_4a101ba53deb964f63f6c4acc7be3fba
#
_entry.id   4a101ba53deb964f63f6c4acc7be3fba
#
_cell.length_a   1.000
_cell.length_b   1.000
_cell.length_c   1.000
_cell.angle_alpha   90.00
_cell.angle_beta   90.00
_cell.angle_gamma   90.00
#
_symmetry.space_group_name_H-M   'P 1'
#
loop_
_entity.id
_entity.type
_entity.pdbx_description
1 polymer ?
#
loop_
_entity_poly.entity_id
_entity_poly.type
_entity_poly.pdbx_seq_one_letter_code
_entity_poly.pdbx_strand_id
1 'polypeptide(L)'
;DGCADLFVTVAGLMQKLDAAGFKVAEAITRVNENNLSKFNSTGNFQPPNTNAVYNKQYDLYSFLDKETGKIRKPTNFLSVDLEGTYVKGFLKGEI
;
A
#
# COMPACT_ATOMS: atom_id res chain seq x y z
N ASP A 1 -16.28 19.56 1.39
CA ASP A 1 -15.29 19.83 0.35
C ASP A 1 -15.00 18.55 -0.48
N GLY A 2 -14.14 18.65 -1.48
CA GLY A 2 -13.83 17.54 -2.38
C GLY A 2 -13.24 16.31 -1.67
N CYS A 3 -12.44 16.50 -0.63
CA CYS A 3 -11.87 15.37 0.14
C CYS A 3 -12.94 14.64 0.94
N ALA A 4 -13.87 15.37 1.56
CA ALA A 4 -14.98 14.76 2.28
C ALA A 4 -15.91 14.00 1.34
N ASP A 5 -16.20 14.57 0.18
CA ASP A 5 -17.04 13.93 -0.84
C ASP A 5 -16.39 12.64 -1.35
N LEU A 6 -15.08 12.66 -1.59
CA LEU A 6 -14.34 11.49 -2.01
C LEU A 6 -14.37 10.39 -0.94
N PHE A 7 -14.19 10.76 0.32
CA PHE A 7 -14.26 9.81 1.43
C PHE A 7 -15.63 9.13 1.50
N VAL A 8 -16.70 9.90 1.39
CA VAL A 8 -18.07 9.35 1.42
C VAL A 8 -18.31 8.40 0.25
N THR A 9 -17.85 8.76 -0.95
CA THR A 9 -17.98 7.92 -2.15
C THR A 9 -17.22 6.62 -1.99
N VAL A 10 -15.98 6.68 -1.50
CA VAL A 10 -15.15 5.49 -1.29
C VAL A 10 -15.77 4.60 -0.20
N ALA A 11 -16.24 5.17 0.90
CA ALA A 11 -16.88 4.40 1.97
C ALA A 11 -18.12 3.66 1.46
N GLY A 12 -18.93 4.31 0.63
CA GLY A 12 -20.11 3.69 0.01
C GLY A 12 -19.72 2.52 -0.89
N LEU A 13 -18.66 2.67 -1.69
CA LEU A 13 -18.13 1.61 -2.52
C LEU A 13 -17.63 0.43 -1.67
N MET A 14 -16.91 0.72 -0.59
CA MET A 14 -16.41 -0.31 0.32
C MET A 14 -17.55 -1.13 0.93
N GLN A 15 -18.66 -0.49 1.32
CA GLN A 15 -19.82 -1.19 1.85
C GLN A 15 -20.42 -2.14 0.81
N LYS A 16 -20.50 -1.70 -0.44
CA LYS A 16 -21.00 -2.54 -1.54
C LYS A 16 -20.09 -3.73 -1.81
N LEU A 17 -18.78 -3.53 -1.75
CA LEU A 17 -17.81 -4.61 -1.94
C LEU A 17 -17.88 -5.62 -0.80
N ASP A 18 -18.03 -5.18 0.44
CA ASP A 18 -18.22 -6.07 1.59
C ASP A 18 -19.49 -6.92 1.40
N ALA A 19 -20.58 -6.31 0.98
CA ALA A 19 -21.85 -7.03 0.72
C ALA A 19 -21.70 -8.07 -0.39
N ALA A 20 -20.78 -7.85 -1.35
CA ALA A 20 -20.50 -8.78 -2.43
C ALA A 20 -19.50 -9.89 -2.05
N GLY A 21 -19.00 -9.90 -0.81
CA GLY A 21 -18.09 -10.93 -0.31
C GLY A 21 -16.61 -10.55 -0.29
N PHE A 22 -16.26 -9.30 -0.62
CA PHE A 22 -14.89 -8.82 -0.52
C PHE A 22 -14.56 -8.48 0.94
N LYS A 23 -13.38 -8.86 1.39
CA LYS A 23 -12.89 -8.51 2.73
C LYS A 23 -12.11 -7.21 2.68
N VAL A 24 -12.85 -6.09 2.60
CA VAL A 24 -12.26 -4.78 2.33
C VAL A 24 -11.35 -4.31 3.47
N ALA A 25 -11.78 -4.43 4.72
CA ALA A 25 -10.97 -4.02 5.86
C ALA A 25 -9.65 -4.79 5.93
N GLU A 26 -9.69 -6.10 5.68
CA GLU A 26 -8.49 -6.93 5.64
C GLU A 26 -7.57 -6.55 4.50
N ALA A 27 -8.13 -6.27 3.31
CA ALA A 27 -7.35 -5.81 2.16
C ALA A 27 -6.64 -4.48 2.45
N ILE A 28 -7.34 -3.53 3.05
CA ILE A 28 -6.77 -2.23 3.43
C ILE A 28 -5.64 -2.42 4.44
N THR A 29 -5.83 -3.26 5.44
CA THR A 29 -4.80 -3.57 6.44
C THR A 29 -3.55 -4.13 5.76
N ARG A 30 -3.71 -5.11 4.86
CA ARG A 30 -2.59 -5.71 4.13
C ARG A 30 -1.86 -4.69 3.26
N VAL A 31 -2.59 -3.81 2.58
CA VAL A 31 -1.98 -2.75 1.76
C VAL A 31 -1.22 -1.76 2.63
N ASN A 32 -1.78 -1.37 3.78
CA ASN A 32 -1.11 -0.46 4.70
C ASN A 32 0.18 -1.06 5.25
N GLU A 33 0.16 -2.31 5.69
CA GLU A 33 1.34 -3.01 6.18
C GLU A 33 2.40 -3.11 5.09
N ASN A 34 1.98 -3.40 3.87
CA ASN A 34 2.88 -3.47 2.73
C ASN A 34 3.51 -2.12 2.42
N ASN A 35 2.73 -1.04 2.47
CA ASN A 35 3.26 0.31 2.27
C ASN A 35 4.26 0.71 3.36
N LEU A 36 3.98 0.36 4.61
CA LEU A 36 4.89 0.64 5.72
C LEU A 36 6.18 -0.19 5.62
N SER A 37 6.15 -1.34 4.95
CA SER A 37 7.34 -2.16 4.73
C SER A 37 8.35 -1.53 3.77
N LYS A 38 8.00 -0.43 3.10
CA LYS A 38 8.96 0.36 2.31
C LYS A 38 9.98 1.10 3.17
N PHE A 39 9.71 1.22 4.48
CA PHE A 39 10.61 1.86 5.42
C PHE A 39 11.39 0.77 6.16
N ASN A 40 12.71 0.90 6.20
CA ASN A 40 13.59 -0.10 6.78
C ASN A 40 14.25 0.38 8.06
N SER A 41 14.50 -0.55 8.99
CA SER A 41 15.31 -0.27 10.18
C SER A 41 16.81 -0.16 9.88
N THR A 42 17.24 -0.57 8.68
CA THR A 42 18.63 -0.49 8.23
C THR A 42 18.71 0.10 6.84
N GLY A 43 19.87 0.64 6.47
CA GLY A 43 20.12 1.11 5.12
C GLY A 43 20.63 0.04 4.15
N ASN A 44 20.59 -1.25 4.54
CA ASN A 44 21.26 -2.32 3.80
C ASN A 44 20.57 -2.73 2.51
N PHE A 45 19.28 -2.41 2.36
CA PHE A 45 18.49 -2.82 1.20
C PHE A 45 18.21 -1.66 0.25
N GLN A 46 19.15 -0.72 0.17
CA GLN A 46 19.01 0.45 -0.70
C GLN A 46 19.06 0.03 -2.18
N PRO A 47 18.01 0.36 -2.96
CA PRO A 47 18.04 0.11 -4.39
C PRO A 47 18.98 1.08 -5.11
N PRO A 48 19.43 0.76 -6.34
CA PRO A 48 20.28 1.66 -7.10
C PRO A 48 19.54 2.95 -7.46
N ASN A 49 20.30 4.02 -7.65
CA ASN A 49 19.79 5.31 -8.08
C ASN A 49 18.84 5.97 -7.07
N THR A 50 19.08 5.75 -5.79
CA THR A 50 18.29 6.32 -4.69
C THR A 50 19.18 6.99 -3.66
N ASN A 51 18.57 7.90 -2.88
CA ASN A 51 19.17 8.49 -1.69
C ASN A 51 18.50 7.90 -0.45
N ALA A 52 19.29 7.46 0.52
CA ALA A 52 18.79 6.99 1.80
C ALA A 52 18.54 8.18 2.72
N VAL A 53 17.35 8.26 3.29
CA VAL A 53 16.96 9.29 4.26
C VAL A 53 16.63 8.63 5.58
N TYR A 54 17.29 9.03 6.66
CA TYR A 54 17.05 8.50 7.98
C TYR A 54 16.11 9.42 8.78
N ASN A 55 15.09 8.84 9.37
CA ASN A 55 14.17 9.55 10.25
C ASN A 55 14.47 9.18 11.70
N LYS A 56 14.95 10.16 12.47
CA LYS A 56 15.30 9.94 13.87
C LYS A 56 14.11 9.60 14.76
N GLN A 57 12.96 10.20 14.47
CA GLN A 57 11.76 10.04 15.30
C GLN A 57 11.28 8.58 15.32
N TYR A 58 11.34 7.92 14.17
CA TYR A 58 10.83 6.54 14.01
C TYR A 58 11.95 5.52 13.84
N ASP A 59 13.22 5.96 13.80
CA ASP A 59 14.37 5.08 13.58
C ASP A 59 14.21 4.22 12.34
N LEU A 60 13.83 4.86 11.23
CA LEU A 60 13.56 4.20 9.96
C LEU A 60 14.27 4.91 8.81
N TYR A 61 14.66 4.12 7.80
CA TYR A 61 15.22 4.61 6.56
C TYR A 61 14.17 4.57 5.45
N SER A 62 14.17 5.59 4.59
CA SER A 62 13.42 5.58 3.34
C SER A 62 14.39 5.82 2.19
N PHE A 63 14.08 5.25 1.03
CA PHE A 63 14.91 5.37 -0.17
C PHE A 63 14.16 6.20 -1.20
N LEU A 64 14.72 7.35 -1.54
CA LEU A 64 14.10 8.30 -2.46
C LEU A 64 14.77 8.23 -3.83
N ASP A 65 13.97 8.16 -4.87
CA ASP A 65 14.48 8.20 -6.25
C ASP A 65 15.26 9.49 -6.49
N LYS A 66 16.46 9.38 -7.06
CA LYS A 66 17.32 10.55 -7.31
C LYS A 66 16.74 11.54 -8.31
N GLU A 67 15.90 11.06 -9.23
CA GLU A 67 15.31 11.90 -10.27
C GLU A 67 13.96 12.47 -9.88
N THR A 68 13.08 11.65 -9.26
CA THR A 68 11.70 12.04 -8.99
C THR A 68 11.45 12.40 -7.53
N GLY A 69 12.31 12.00 -6.60
CA GLY A 69 12.10 12.18 -5.17
C GLY A 69 11.06 11.28 -4.55
N LYS A 70 10.48 10.36 -5.32
CA LYS A 70 9.48 9.41 -4.82
C LYS A 70 10.11 8.32 -3.99
N ILE A 71 9.36 7.80 -3.01
CA ILE A 71 9.80 6.66 -2.20
C ILE A 71 9.89 5.42 -3.08
N ARG A 72 11.07 4.78 -3.07
CA ARG A 72 11.34 3.55 -3.81
C ARG A 72 11.25 2.34 -2.87
N LYS A 73 10.88 1.21 -3.44
CA LYS A 73 10.84 -0.06 -2.70
C LYS A 73 12.24 -0.51 -2.35
N PRO A 74 12.51 -0.95 -1.09
CA PRO A 74 13.80 -1.55 -0.78
C PRO A 74 14.00 -2.86 -1.55
N THR A 75 15.23 -3.32 -1.67
CA THR A 75 15.54 -4.53 -2.44
C THR A 75 14.94 -5.80 -1.84
N ASN A 76 14.60 -5.77 -0.56
CA ASN A 76 13.94 -6.90 0.13
C ASN A 76 12.42 -6.78 0.18
N PHE A 77 11.83 -5.84 -0.58
CA PHE A 77 10.38 -5.61 -0.58
C PHE A 77 9.63 -6.77 -1.23
N LEU A 78 8.53 -7.17 -0.60
CA LEU A 78 7.62 -8.19 -1.13
C LEU A 78 6.30 -7.51 -1.53
N SER A 79 5.75 -7.94 -2.67
CA SER A 79 4.45 -7.46 -3.12
C SER A 79 3.34 -7.84 -2.15
N VAL A 80 2.30 -7.00 -2.06
CA VAL A 80 1.16 -7.30 -1.21
C VAL A 80 0.42 -8.53 -1.72
N ASP A 81 0.05 -9.42 -0.79
CA ASP A 81 -0.79 -10.56 -1.07
C ASP A 81 -2.22 -10.25 -0.63
N LEU A 82 -3.14 -10.24 -1.58
CA LEU A 82 -4.57 -9.97 -1.35
C LEU A 82 -5.42 -11.23 -1.49
N GLU A 83 -4.80 -12.40 -1.64
CA GLU A 83 -5.54 -13.67 -1.78
C GLU A 83 -6.49 -13.88 -0.61
N GLY A 84 -7.73 -14.26 -0.92
CA GLY A 84 -8.77 -14.45 0.09
C GLY A 84 -9.54 -13.19 0.48
N THR A 85 -9.14 -12.01 0.00
CA THR A 85 -9.87 -10.76 0.30
C THR A 85 -10.82 -10.34 -0.79
N TYR A 86 -10.76 -10.95 -1.96
CA TYR A 86 -11.59 -10.59 -3.12
C TYR A 86 -12.38 -11.79 -3.63
N VAL A 87 -13.41 -11.48 -4.43
CA VAL A 87 -14.23 -12.47 -5.10
C VAL A 87 -13.66 -12.70 -6.50
N LYS A 88 -13.21 -13.93 -6.77
CA LYS A 88 -12.62 -14.29 -8.06
C LYS A 88 -13.64 -14.20 -9.18
N GLY A 89 -13.22 -13.66 -10.31
CA GLY A 89 -14.07 -13.54 -11.49
C GLY A 89 -15.03 -12.36 -11.46
N PHE A 90 -15.05 -11.56 -10.40
CA PHE A 90 -15.97 -10.43 -10.26
C PHE A 90 -15.86 -9.46 -11.44
N LEU A 91 -14.66 -9.07 -11.81
CA LEU A 91 -14.42 -8.13 -12.93
C LEU A 91 -14.67 -8.75 -14.29
N LYS A 92 -14.76 -10.09 -14.36
CA LYS A 92 -15.05 -10.82 -15.60
C LYS A 92 -16.54 -11.13 -15.72
N GLY A 93 -17.37 -10.71 -14.77
CA GLY A 93 -18.79 -10.99 -14.77
C GLY A 93 -19.17 -12.44 -14.50
N GLU A 94 -18.30 -13.19 -13.82
CA GLU A 94 -18.51 -14.59 -13.49
C GLU A 94 -19.30 -14.82 -12.20
N ILE A 95 -19.74 -13.72 -11.60
CA ILE A 95 -20.47 -13.75 -10.34
C ILE A 95 -21.91 -13.35 -10.57
#